data_f13f9ca90866876671a91fb263aae67d
#
_entry.id   f13f9ca90866876671a91fb263aae67d
#
_cell.length_a   1.000
_cell.length_b   1.000
_cell.length_c   1.000
_cell.angle_alpha   90.00
_cell.angle_beta   90.00
_cell.angle_gamma   90.00
#
_symmetry.space_group_name_H-M   'P 1'
#
loop_
_entity.id
_entity.type
_entity.pdbx_description
1 polymer ?
#
loop_
_entity_poly.entity_id
_entity_poly.type
_entity_poly.pdbx_seq_one_letter_code
_entity_poly.pdbx_strand_id
1 'polypeptide(L)'
;MHVSALGLEKAIDSKYATSKVSGEKFVRDILPDSTIIKPSLVYSVDDNFTTKFMSLLSVLPIFPLYYNGKTKFMPIHVSDLAEIIFHVISKEIHSTDIEAVGPETLSFKEILQILMKCIRKNCLLLPMPLPLARLTAFFMQILPEPPITQDQINLLKYDNIKSENSTTNFDIGCSSKQKF
;
A
#
# COMPACT_ATOMS: atom_id res chain seq x y z
N MET A 1 -18.13 2.27 10.58
CA MET A 1 -16.97 1.69 9.87
C MET A 1 -16.11 2.79 9.30
N HIS A 2 -14.78 2.63 9.35
CA HIS A 2 -13.78 3.56 8.78
C HIS A 2 -12.75 2.78 7.96
N VAL A 3 -12.29 3.33 6.84
CA VAL A 3 -11.23 2.72 6.02
C VAL A 3 -9.93 3.52 6.20
N SER A 4 -8.92 2.86 6.77
CA SER A 4 -7.59 3.40 6.99
C SER A 4 -6.58 2.79 6.02
N ALA A 5 -5.40 2.41 6.49
CA ALA A 5 -4.41 1.65 5.75
C ALA A 5 -3.53 0.82 6.70
N LEU A 6 -2.96 -0.26 6.17
CA LEU A 6 -2.13 -1.19 6.92
C LEU A 6 -0.71 -0.65 7.16
N GLY A 7 -0.11 -0.99 8.31
CA GLY A 7 1.31 -0.74 8.61
C GLY A 7 1.69 0.72 8.91
N LEU A 8 0.72 1.60 9.10
CA LEU A 8 0.96 3.04 9.31
C LEU A 8 1.56 3.39 10.67
N GLU A 9 1.32 2.58 11.68
CA GLU A 9 1.74 2.84 13.07
C GLU A 9 3.27 2.91 13.21
N LYS A 10 3.99 2.22 12.34
CA LYS A 10 5.47 2.21 12.31
C LYS A 10 6.05 3.40 11.52
N ALA A 11 5.28 4.00 10.63
CA ALA A 11 5.73 5.02 9.68
C ALA A 11 5.55 6.45 10.22
N ILE A 12 6.06 6.71 11.43
CA ILE A 12 5.92 8.00 12.14
C ILE A 12 6.58 9.18 11.40
N ASP A 13 7.49 8.91 10.49
CA ASP A 13 8.19 9.86 9.64
C ASP A 13 7.42 10.18 8.33
N SER A 14 6.23 9.59 8.14
CA SER A 14 5.32 9.88 7.03
C SER A 14 4.15 10.75 7.47
N LYS A 15 3.92 11.86 6.76
CA LYS A 15 2.77 12.74 6.97
C LYS A 15 1.45 12.03 6.65
N TYR A 16 1.45 11.21 5.60
CA TYR A 16 0.29 10.39 5.23
C TYR A 16 -0.07 9.44 6.37
N ALA A 17 0.91 8.67 6.87
CA ALA A 17 0.69 7.72 7.95
C ALA A 17 0.18 8.41 9.22
N THR A 18 0.83 9.50 9.64
CA THR A 18 0.42 10.27 10.83
C THR A 18 -1.00 10.81 10.69
N SER A 19 -1.38 11.31 9.52
CA SER A 19 -2.74 11.80 9.25
C SER A 19 -3.79 10.69 9.37
N LYS A 20 -3.53 9.51 8.80
CA LYS A 20 -4.42 8.36 8.87
C LYS A 20 -4.58 7.82 10.29
N VAL A 21 -3.47 7.65 11.02
CA VAL A 21 -3.49 7.19 12.43
C VAL A 21 -4.26 8.19 13.30
N SER A 22 -4.09 9.50 13.09
CA SER A 22 -4.88 10.51 13.78
C SER A 22 -6.37 10.38 13.45
N GLY A 23 -6.72 10.11 12.20
CA GLY A 23 -8.11 9.86 11.78
C GLY A 23 -8.71 8.64 12.45
N GLU A 24 -7.98 7.53 12.56
CA GLU A 24 -8.41 6.34 13.31
C GLU A 24 -8.73 6.69 14.77
N LYS A 25 -7.84 7.45 15.42
CA LYS A 25 -8.04 7.88 16.80
C LYS A 25 -9.30 8.72 16.95
N PHE A 26 -9.50 9.73 16.10
CA PHE A 26 -10.72 10.55 16.13
C PHE A 26 -11.98 9.72 15.95
N VAL A 27 -11.96 8.73 15.05
CA VAL A 27 -13.12 7.85 14.85
C VAL A 27 -13.39 7.02 16.10
N ARG A 28 -12.36 6.49 16.77
CA ARG A 28 -12.51 5.73 18.02
C ARG A 28 -13.01 6.59 19.19
N ASP A 29 -12.52 7.83 19.28
CA ASP A 29 -12.92 8.76 20.34
C ASP A 29 -14.42 9.14 20.23
N ILE A 30 -14.97 9.24 19.01
CA ILE A 30 -16.37 9.62 18.78
C ILE A 30 -17.28 8.39 18.70
N LEU A 31 -16.81 7.31 18.10
CA LEU A 31 -17.54 6.07 17.84
C LEU A 31 -16.71 4.87 18.30
N PRO A 32 -16.68 4.57 19.62
CA PRO A 32 -15.83 3.50 20.19
C PRO A 32 -16.07 2.13 19.55
N ASP A 33 -17.32 1.85 19.17
CA ASP A 33 -17.75 0.58 18.56
C ASP A 33 -17.51 0.53 17.04
N SER A 34 -16.81 1.50 16.47
CA SER A 34 -16.53 1.51 15.03
C SER A 34 -15.59 0.36 14.63
N THR A 35 -15.81 -0.22 13.47
CA THR A 35 -14.87 -1.14 12.82
C THR A 35 -13.93 -0.34 11.92
N ILE A 36 -12.62 -0.61 12.03
CA ILE A 36 -11.61 0.01 11.18
C ILE A 36 -11.04 -1.05 10.24
N ILE A 37 -11.19 -0.84 8.94
CA ILE A 37 -10.59 -1.70 7.92
C ILE A 37 -9.26 -1.07 7.50
N LYS A 38 -8.18 -1.85 7.60
CA LYS A 38 -6.81 -1.47 7.27
C LYS A 38 -6.33 -2.26 6.03
N PRO A 39 -6.60 -1.77 4.81
CA PRO A 39 -6.15 -2.46 3.61
C PRO A 39 -4.63 -2.34 3.43
N SER A 40 -4.01 -3.39 2.90
CA SER A 40 -2.69 -3.34 2.29
C SER A 40 -2.73 -2.54 0.99
N LEU A 41 -1.74 -2.67 0.13
CA LEU A 41 -1.72 -2.03 -1.18
C LEU A 41 -2.95 -2.45 -2.00
N VAL A 42 -3.87 -1.51 -2.22
CA VAL A 42 -5.05 -1.74 -3.05
C VAL A 42 -4.70 -1.50 -4.52
N TYR A 43 -5.05 -2.44 -5.40
CA TYR A 43 -4.80 -2.32 -6.83
C TYR A 43 -6.07 -2.58 -7.65
N SER A 44 -6.10 -1.97 -8.83
CA SER A 44 -7.15 -2.15 -9.85
C SER A 44 -6.62 -1.84 -11.25
N VAL A 45 -7.47 -1.89 -12.26
CA VAL A 45 -7.09 -1.57 -13.64
C VAL A 45 -6.67 -0.10 -13.81
N ASP A 46 -7.21 0.80 -13.00
CA ASP A 46 -7.06 2.25 -13.08
C ASP A 46 -6.64 2.90 -11.74
N ASP A 47 -5.97 2.13 -10.87
CA ASP A 47 -5.46 2.69 -9.61
C ASP A 47 -4.25 3.62 -9.85
N ASN A 48 -4.02 4.52 -8.88
CA ASN A 48 -2.93 5.49 -8.97
C ASN A 48 -1.53 4.87 -8.73
N PHE A 49 -1.42 3.68 -8.15
CA PHE A 49 -0.14 3.05 -7.86
C PHE A 49 0.38 2.28 -9.09
N THR A 50 -0.37 1.28 -9.55
CA THR A 50 0.09 0.41 -10.66
C THR A 50 0.20 1.18 -11.96
N THR A 51 -0.78 2.03 -12.29
CA THR A 51 -0.77 2.86 -13.52
C THR A 51 0.39 3.84 -13.53
N LYS A 52 0.69 4.48 -12.39
CA LYS A 52 1.83 5.40 -12.27
C LYS A 52 3.16 4.68 -12.45
N PHE A 53 3.36 3.52 -11.79
CA PHE A 53 4.58 2.74 -11.96
C PHE A 53 4.71 2.15 -13.37
N MET A 54 3.63 1.65 -13.98
CA MET A 54 3.66 1.20 -15.36
C MET A 54 4.05 2.32 -16.33
N SER A 55 3.53 3.52 -16.14
CA SER A 55 3.92 4.70 -16.93
C SER A 55 5.42 5.00 -16.79
N LEU A 56 5.93 5.05 -15.57
CA LEU A 56 7.36 5.29 -15.31
C LEU A 56 8.25 4.20 -15.93
N LEU A 57 7.91 2.93 -15.72
CA LEU A 57 8.65 1.79 -16.24
C LEU A 57 8.60 1.70 -17.77
N SER A 58 7.57 2.27 -18.42
CA SER A 58 7.46 2.31 -19.88
C SER A 58 8.40 3.29 -20.55
N VAL A 59 8.77 4.37 -19.84
CA VAL A 59 9.57 5.50 -20.37
C VAL A 59 11.01 5.43 -19.89
N LEU A 60 11.25 5.00 -18.64
CA LEU A 60 12.58 5.02 -18.04
C LEU A 60 13.38 3.76 -18.42
N PRO A 61 14.62 3.90 -18.92
CA PRO A 61 15.50 2.75 -19.13
C PRO A 61 16.04 2.16 -17.82
N ILE A 62 16.10 2.98 -16.77
CA ILE A 62 16.57 2.60 -15.42
C ILE A 62 15.60 3.14 -14.40
N PHE A 63 15.19 2.28 -13.44
CA PHE A 63 14.34 2.65 -12.33
C PHE A 63 15.05 2.42 -10.99
N PRO A 64 15.05 3.41 -10.08
CA PRO A 64 15.69 3.29 -8.78
C PRO A 64 14.92 2.38 -7.84
N LEU A 65 15.59 1.37 -7.27
CA LEU A 65 15.06 0.52 -6.23
C LEU A 65 15.38 1.09 -4.85
N TYR A 66 14.40 1.73 -4.24
CA TYR A 66 14.47 2.18 -2.85
C TYR A 66 14.49 0.97 -1.91
N TYR A 67 15.30 1.02 -0.85
CA TYR A 67 15.50 -0.07 0.11
C TYR A 67 15.79 -1.43 -0.54
N ASN A 68 16.48 -1.41 -1.69
CA ASN A 68 16.76 -2.58 -2.52
C ASN A 68 15.50 -3.32 -3.01
N GLY A 69 14.35 -2.67 -2.98
CA GLY A 69 13.06 -3.26 -3.34
C GLY A 69 12.60 -4.37 -2.41
N LYS A 70 13.11 -4.45 -1.16
CA LYS A 70 12.80 -5.53 -0.21
C LYS A 70 11.51 -5.33 0.57
N THR A 71 10.96 -4.12 0.58
CA THR A 71 9.69 -3.81 1.26
C THR A 71 8.59 -4.75 0.80
N LYS A 72 7.94 -5.38 1.75
CA LYS A 72 6.90 -6.39 1.48
C LYS A 72 5.51 -5.79 1.53
N PHE A 73 4.65 -6.30 0.66
CA PHE A 73 3.24 -5.95 0.56
C PHE A 73 2.40 -7.23 0.45
N MET A 74 1.14 -7.13 0.82
CA MET A 74 0.10 -8.13 0.53
C MET A 74 -1.00 -7.49 -0.32
N PRO A 75 -0.74 -7.22 -1.62
CA PRO A 75 -1.65 -6.46 -2.47
C PRO A 75 -3.04 -7.11 -2.50
N ILE A 76 -4.08 -6.27 -2.37
CA ILE A 76 -5.48 -6.69 -2.42
C ILE A 76 -6.18 -6.01 -3.59
N HIS A 77 -6.95 -6.78 -4.37
CA HIS A 77 -7.74 -6.22 -5.45
C HIS A 77 -8.92 -5.40 -4.91
N VAL A 78 -9.25 -4.30 -5.57
CA VAL A 78 -10.33 -3.40 -5.14
C VAL A 78 -11.69 -4.11 -5.00
N SER A 79 -12.00 -5.11 -5.85
CA SER A 79 -13.23 -5.87 -5.73
C SER A 79 -13.27 -6.75 -4.48
N ASP A 80 -12.13 -7.36 -4.08
CA ASP A 80 -12.05 -8.15 -2.86
C ASP A 80 -12.19 -7.23 -1.63
N LEU A 81 -11.59 -6.04 -1.67
CA LEU A 81 -11.80 -5.03 -0.61
C LEU A 81 -13.27 -4.59 -0.51
N ALA A 82 -13.94 -4.39 -1.65
CA ALA A 82 -15.36 -4.04 -1.67
C ALA A 82 -16.23 -5.17 -1.10
N GLU A 83 -15.91 -6.44 -1.38
CA GLU A 83 -16.58 -7.60 -0.81
C GLU A 83 -16.40 -7.65 0.72
N ILE A 84 -15.19 -7.37 1.22
CA ILE A 84 -14.92 -7.28 2.67
C ILE A 84 -15.76 -6.17 3.32
N ILE A 85 -15.78 -4.98 2.72
CA ILE A 85 -16.57 -3.84 3.21
C ILE A 85 -18.07 -4.20 3.28
N PHE A 86 -18.60 -4.79 2.21
CA PHE A 86 -19.98 -5.24 2.15
C PHE A 86 -20.29 -6.30 3.22
N HIS A 87 -19.37 -7.25 3.42
CA HIS A 87 -19.52 -8.29 4.43
C HIS A 87 -19.55 -7.72 5.85
N VAL A 88 -18.63 -6.79 6.17
CA VAL A 88 -18.59 -6.11 7.49
C VAL A 88 -19.90 -5.37 7.77
N ILE A 89 -20.47 -4.68 6.78
CA ILE A 89 -21.74 -3.97 6.91
C ILE A 89 -22.90 -4.96 7.05
N SER A 90 -22.97 -5.98 6.20
CA SER A 90 -24.09 -6.93 6.15
C SER A 90 -24.14 -7.86 7.36
N LYS A 91 -23.00 -8.16 7.99
CA LYS A 91 -22.89 -9.01 9.18
C LYS A 91 -22.84 -8.20 10.47
N GLU A 92 -22.98 -6.88 10.39
CA GLU A 92 -22.93 -5.97 11.55
C GLU A 92 -21.70 -6.22 12.44
N ILE A 93 -20.52 -6.37 11.81
CA ILE A 93 -19.26 -6.58 12.54
C ILE A 93 -18.83 -5.25 13.14
N HIS A 94 -18.75 -5.21 14.48
CA HIS A 94 -18.44 -4.01 15.25
C HIS A 94 -17.19 -4.17 16.11
N SER A 95 -16.66 -3.05 16.58
CA SER A 95 -15.58 -2.96 17.59
C SER A 95 -14.31 -3.74 17.27
N THR A 96 -13.93 -3.84 15.99
CA THR A 96 -12.73 -4.58 15.59
C THR A 96 -11.92 -3.83 14.55
N ASP A 97 -10.62 -4.10 14.53
CA ASP A 97 -9.71 -3.71 13.46
C ASP A 97 -9.51 -4.92 12.54
N ILE A 98 -9.71 -4.72 11.24
CA ILE A 98 -9.60 -5.79 10.23
C ILE A 98 -8.50 -5.40 9.25
N GLU A 99 -7.44 -6.18 9.20
CA GLU A 99 -6.40 -6.05 8.20
C GLU A 99 -6.84 -6.74 6.89
N ALA A 100 -7.15 -5.94 5.88
CA ALA A 100 -7.59 -6.43 4.58
C ALA A 100 -6.38 -6.67 3.67
N VAL A 101 -6.04 -7.94 3.46
CA VAL A 101 -4.83 -8.35 2.75
C VAL A 101 -5.14 -9.31 1.61
N GLY A 102 -4.31 -9.23 0.57
CA GLY A 102 -4.35 -10.18 -0.54
C GLY A 102 -3.73 -11.53 -0.19
N PRO A 103 -3.83 -12.52 -1.10
CA PRO A 103 -3.43 -13.90 -0.84
C PRO A 103 -1.91 -14.12 -0.89
N GLU A 104 -1.14 -13.17 -1.44
CA GLU A 104 0.29 -13.33 -1.70
C GLU A 104 1.09 -12.20 -1.04
N THR A 105 2.28 -12.55 -0.54
CA THR A 105 3.25 -11.56 -0.07
C THR A 105 4.27 -11.32 -1.17
N LEU A 106 4.36 -10.09 -1.65
CA LEU A 106 5.26 -9.67 -2.72
C LEU A 106 6.18 -8.57 -2.22
N SER A 107 7.45 -8.62 -2.61
CA SER A 107 8.37 -7.50 -2.44
C SER A 107 8.08 -6.40 -3.46
N PHE A 108 8.46 -5.17 -3.16
CA PHE A 108 8.34 -4.05 -4.10
C PHE A 108 9.02 -4.35 -5.45
N LYS A 109 10.18 -5.03 -5.42
CA LYS A 109 10.88 -5.47 -6.64
C LYS A 109 10.04 -6.45 -7.47
N GLU A 110 9.41 -7.44 -6.82
CA GLU A 110 8.54 -8.42 -7.51
C GLU A 110 7.32 -7.74 -8.13
N ILE A 111 6.69 -6.80 -7.41
CA ILE A 111 5.59 -5.98 -7.94
C ILE A 111 6.04 -5.27 -9.23
N LEU A 112 7.17 -4.55 -9.21
CA LEU A 112 7.68 -3.87 -10.39
C LEU A 112 7.99 -4.85 -11.54
N GLN A 113 8.50 -6.04 -11.25
CA GLN A 113 8.76 -7.08 -12.25
C GLN A 113 7.47 -7.60 -12.89
N ILE A 114 6.40 -7.78 -12.11
CA ILE A 114 5.09 -8.16 -12.62
C ILE A 114 4.55 -7.06 -13.55
N LEU A 115 4.60 -5.78 -13.11
CA LEU A 115 4.17 -4.65 -13.92
C LEU A 115 4.95 -4.55 -15.25
N MET A 116 6.27 -4.74 -15.22
CA MET A 116 7.11 -4.77 -16.44
C MET A 116 6.67 -5.87 -17.42
N LYS A 117 6.33 -7.06 -16.90
CA LYS A 117 5.79 -8.16 -17.73
C LYS A 117 4.46 -7.77 -18.36
N CYS A 118 3.54 -7.15 -17.60
CA CYS A 118 2.25 -6.71 -18.09
C CYS A 118 2.37 -5.71 -19.27
N ILE A 119 3.28 -4.73 -19.15
CA ILE A 119 3.50 -3.74 -20.21
C ILE A 119 4.48 -4.20 -21.30
N ARG A 120 5.01 -5.42 -21.20
CA ARG A 120 6.02 -5.99 -22.13
C ARG A 120 7.25 -5.07 -22.34
N LYS A 121 7.74 -4.47 -21.27
CA LYS A 121 8.89 -3.59 -21.27
C LYS A 121 9.97 -4.11 -20.32
N ASN A 122 11.21 -3.79 -20.63
CA ASN A 122 12.36 -4.06 -19.78
C ASN A 122 12.93 -2.73 -19.28
N CYS A 123 12.95 -2.57 -17.97
CA CYS A 123 13.58 -1.46 -17.27
C CYS A 123 14.59 -2.03 -16.29
N LEU A 124 15.79 -1.48 -16.24
CA LEU A 124 16.83 -1.94 -15.33
C LEU A 124 16.52 -1.42 -13.91
N LEU A 125 16.26 -2.33 -12.98
CA LEU A 125 16.01 -2.00 -11.59
C LEU A 125 17.35 -1.92 -10.84
N LEU A 126 17.79 -0.71 -10.47
CA LEU A 126 19.05 -0.50 -9.77
C LEU A 126 18.84 -0.11 -8.31
N PRO A 127 19.49 -0.79 -7.36
CA PRO A 127 19.50 -0.36 -5.96
C PRO A 127 20.01 1.08 -5.84
N MET A 128 19.26 1.94 -5.17
CA MET A 128 19.63 3.34 -4.98
C MET A 128 19.99 3.59 -3.50
N PRO A 129 21.16 4.13 -3.20
CA PRO A 129 21.53 4.57 -1.85
C PRO A 129 20.54 5.65 -1.35
N LEU A 130 20.13 5.57 -0.08
CA LEU A 130 19.13 6.47 0.52
C LEU A 130 19.47 7.98 0.40
N PRO A 131 20.71 8.42 0.59
CA PRO A 131 21.04 9.84 0.42
C PRO A 131 20.76 10.34 -0.99
N LEU A 132 21.08 9.52 -2.00
CA LEU A 132 20.83 9.85 -3.41
C LEU A 132 19.33 9.81 -3.72
N ALA A 133 18.60 8.85 -3.15
CA ALA A 133 17.15 8.73 -3.27
C ALA A 133 16.44 9.98 -2.73
N ARG A 134 16.85 10.47 -1.56
CA ARG A 134 16.31 11.71 -0.96
C ARG A 134 16.64 12.94 -1.79
N LEU A 135 17.85 13.03 -2.29
CA LEU A 135 18.27 14.15 -3.13
C LEU A 135 17.47 14.21 -4.44
N THR A 136 17.33 13.08 -5.12
CA THR A 136 16.54 13.00 -6.37
C THR A 136 15.07 13.31 -6.13
N ALA A 137 14.45 12.77 -5.05
CA ALA A 137 13.08 13.06 -4.72
C ALA A 137 12.88 14.55 -4.33
N PHE A 138 13.84 15.18 -3.68
CA PHE A 138 13.79 16.62 -3.36
C PHE A 138 13.70 17.46 -4.65
N PHE A 139 14.56 17.18 -5.63
CA PHE A 139 14.49 17.90 -6.91
C PHE A 139 13.24 17.58 -7.72
N MET A 140 12.75 16.31 -7.67
CA MET A 140 11.54 15.93 -8.38
C MET A 140 10.26 16.56 -7.79
N GLN A 141 10.24 16.96 -6.51
CA GLN A 141 9.11 17.65 -5.90
C GLN A 141 8.84 19.06 -6.48
N ILE A 142 9.79 19.62 -7.24
CA ILE A 142 9.59 20.88 -7.97
C ILE A 142 8.63 20.69 -9.15
N LEU A 143 8.46 19.46 -9.64
CA LEU A 143 7.53 19.14 -10.71
C LEU A 143 6.08 19.21 -10.20
N PRO A 144 5.12 19.68 -11.01
CA PRO A 144 3.70 19.74 -10.64
C PRO A 144 3.14 18.37 -10.19
N GLU A 145 3.61 17.30 -10.83
CA GLU A 145 3.25 15.91 -10.50
C GLU A 145 4.53 15.08 -10.29
N PRO A 146 5.10 15.09 -9.07
CA PRO A 146 6.32 14.34 -8.82
C PRO A 146 6.08 12.83 -8.99
N PRO A 147 6.96 12.11 -9.71
CA PRO A 147 6.82 10.68 -9.90
C PRO A 147 6.89 9.89 -8.59
N ILE A 148 7.72 10.35 -7.65
CA ILE A 148 7.84 9.80 -6.29
C ILE A 148 8.09 10.96 -5.32
N THR A 149 7.37 10.97 -4.19
CA THR A 149 7.55 11.95 -3.13
C THR A 149 8.44 11.44 -2.01
N GLN A 150 9.01 12.35 -1.19
CA GLN A 150 9.76 11.98 0.02
C GLN A 150 8.91 11.12 0.96
N ASP A 151 7.63 11.45 1.11
CA ASP A 151 6.71 10.72 1.97
C ASP A 151 6.50 9.28 1.51
N GLN A 152 6.39 9.05 0.19
CA GLN A 152 6.31 7.71 -0.39
C GLN A 152 7.61 6.90 -0.18
N ILE A 153 8.78 7.55 -0.26
CA ILE A 153 10.05 6.89 0.06
C ILE A 153 10.11 6.50 1.54
N ASN A 154 9.62 7.36 2.44
CA ASN A 154 9.55 7.04 3.87
C ASN A 154 8.63 5.83 4.12
N LEU A 155 7.48 5.76 3.45
CA LEU A 155 6.57 4.60 3.55
C LEU A 155 7.22 3.30 3.08
N LEU A 156 8.03 3.34 2.01
CA LEU A 156 8.74 2.15 1.51
C LEU A 156 9.80 1.59 2.48
N LYS A 157 10.07 2.25 3.59
CA LYS A 157 10.93 1.73 4.66
C LYS A 157 10.27 0.62 5.48
N TYR A 158 8.94 0.59 5.52
CA TYR A 158 8.15 -0.28 6.37
C TYR A 158 7.35 -1.29 5.54
N ASP A 159 7.37 -2.55 5.99
CA ASP A 159 6.57 -3.59 5.39
C ASP A 159 5.08 -3.33 5.60
N ASN A 160 4.30 -3.57 4.57
CA ASN A 160 2.85 -3.40 4.53
C ASN A 160 2.18 -4.78 4.41
N ILE A 161 2.43 -5.62 5.42
CA ILE A 161 1.93 -7.00 5.54
C ILE A 161 1.15 -7.16 6.83
N LYS A 162 0.33 -8.20 6.92
CA LYS A 162 -0.47 -8.48 8.11
C LYS A 162 0.40 -8.61 9.37
N SER A 163 -0.14 -8.16 10.49
CA SER A 163 0.47 -8.32 11.82
C SER A 163 0.28 -9.75 12.36
N GLU A 164 1.13 -10.20 13.28
CA GLU A 164 1.11 -11.59 13.76
C GLU A 164 -0.20 -11.99 14.47
N ASN A 165 -0.81 -11.07 15.22
CA ASN A 165 -2.01 -11.34 16.02
C ASN A 165 -3.20 -10.48 15.61
N SER A 166 -3.26 -10.01 14.37
CA SER A 166 -4.36 -9.19 13.87
C SER A 166 -5.50 -10.04 13.33
N THR A 167 -6.70 -9.51 13.43
CA THR A 167 -7.86 -10.04 12.69
C THR A 167 -7.74 -9.65 11.22
N THR A 168 -7.75 -10.63 10.35
CA THR A 168 -7.68 -10.42 8.90
C THR A 168 -9.03 -10.65 8.24
N ASN A 169 -9.14 -10.28 6.96
CA ASN A 169 -10.32 -10.63 6.15
C ASN A 169 -10.58 -12.16 6.10
N PHE A 170 -9.56 -13.00 6.23
CA PHE A 170 -9.71 -14.45 6.26
C PHE A 170 -10.41 -14.92 7.53
N ASP A 171 -10.13 -14.31 8.67
CA ASP A 171 -10.70 -14.66 9.97
C ASP A 171 -12.20 -14.34 10.07
N ILE A 172 -12.66 -13.35 9.29
CA ILE A 172 -14.09 -12.99 9.19
C ILE A 172 -14.81 -13.75 8.05
N GLY A 173 -14.15 -14.71 7.41
CA GLY A 173 -14.72 -15.53 6.34
C GLY A 173 -14.70 -14.91 4.94
N CYS A 174 -13.96 -13.82 4.73
CA CYS A 174 -13.76 -13.18 3.43
C CYS A 174 -12.40 -13.56 2.84
N SER A 175 -12.39 -14.38 1.80
CA SER A 175 -11.16 -14.75 1.09
C SER A 175 -10.88 -13.80 -0.06
N SER A 176 -9.67 -13.24 -0.10
CA SER A 176 -9.19 -12.54 -1.30
C SER A 176 -8.87 -13.57 -2.39
N LYS A 177 -9.51 -13.42 -3.53
CA LYS A 177 -9.47 -14.40 -4.64
C LYS A 177 -8.49 -13.98 -5.73
N GLN A 178 -8.30 -12.68 -5.89
CA GLN A 178 -7.52 -12.13 -6.97
C GLN A 178 -6.05 -12.03 -6.59
N LYS A 179 -5.18 -12.51 -7.50
CA LYS A 179 -3.72 -12.39 -7.40
C LYS A 179 -3.26 -11.15 -8.17
N PHE A 180 -2.19 -10.55 -7.65
CA PHE A 180 -1.59 -9.38 -8.27
C PHE A 180 -0.93 -9.68 -9.63
#